data_6fa48abb8374e576303011cf70fe629f
#
_entry.id   6fa48abb8374e576303011cf70fe629f
#
_cell.length_a   1.000
_cell.length_b   1.000
_cell.length_c   1.000
_cell.angle_alpha   90.00
_cell.angle_beta   90.00
_cell.angle_gamma   90.00
#
_symmetry.space_group_name_H-M   'P 1'
#
loop_
_entity.id
_entity.type
_entity.pdbx_description
1 polymer ?
#
loop_
_entity_poly.entity_id
_entity_poly.type
_entity_poly.pdbx_seq_one_letter_code
_entity_poly.pdbx_strand_id
1 'polypeptide(L)'
;MTSDEVRFVNRSYEIAVRNLNSRAWELMLPSEKVHDLQAIENKNAMDQNRIPCEVRAEPMQQGKWGYQVDNQIVVNSNELDNPNFMEHVDTIYHEGSHARDTQAQYFQEVRSQYTQEQLAERSTPVPDPETNPEGYWNHPAEVAARQAGEEGVERTMSDREHILEVDRQMNEAHPMNQILQTYDYDALETPVESENTSVENSAHAADTSHSAETSAGISAGLDAGNAGIDASAGVDGGQDAGDF
;
A
#
# COMPACT_ATOMS: atom_id res chain seq x y z
N MET A 1 5.09 -21.67 -8.36
CA MET A 1 4.13 -20.72 -8.99
C MET A 1 3.99 -21.05 -10.47
N THR A 2 2.78 -20.96 -11.02
CA THR A 2 2.50 -21.06 -12.45
C THR A 2 2.87 -19.77 -13.19
N SER A 3 3.00 -19.83 -14.52
CA SER A 3 3.27 -18.62 -15.33
C SER A 3 2.19 -17.53 -15.18
N ASP A 4 0.93 -17.94 -14.95
CA ASP A 4 -0.18 -17.00 -14.79
C ASP A 4 -0.15 -16.33 -13.41
N GLU A 5 0.22 -17.04 -12.35
CA GLU A 5 0.45 -16.47 -11.02
C GLU A 5 1.58 -15.45 -11.03
N VAL A 6 2.72 -15.77 -11.67
CA VAL A 6 3.85 -14.84 -11.83
C VAL A 6 3.41 -13.56 -12.56
N ARG A 7 2.64 -13.71 -13.66
CA ARG A 7 2.14 -12.56 -14.42
C ARG A 7 1.18 -11.71 -13.59
N PHE A 8 0.31 -12.34 -12.82
CA PHE A 8 -0.62 -11.64 -11.93
C PHE A 8 0.11 -10.84 -10.86
N VAL A 9 1.08 -11.44 -10.18
CA VAL A 9 1.89 -10.75 -9.14
C VAL A 9 2.61 -9.55 -9.74
N ASN A 10 3.29 -9.71 -10.88
CA ASN A 10 4.01 -8.61 -11.52
C ASN A 10 3.07 -7.47 -11.90
N ARG A 11 1.90 -7.76 -12.49
CA ARG A 11 0.94 -6.73 -12.87
C ARG A 11 0.36 -5.99 -11.66
N SER A 12 0.05 -6.69 -10.57
CA SER A 12 -0.44 -6.08 -9.34
C SER A 12 0.63 -5.16 -8.72
N TYR A 13 1.88 -5.60 -8.71
CA TYR A 13 3.02 -4.80 -8.28
C TYR A 13 3.20 -3.54 -9.13
N GLU A 14 3.16 -3.65 -10.48
CA GLU A 14 3.26 -2.49 -11.37
C GLU A 14 2.16 -1.46 -11.10
N ILE A 15 0.93 -1.89 -10.80
CA ILE A 15 -0.18 -0.98 -10.45
C ILE A 15 0.10 -0.29 -9.13
N ALA A 16 0.48 -1.04 -8.10
CA ALA A 16 0.81 -0.50 -6.79
C ALA A 16 1.93 0.55 -6.87
N VAL A 17 3.01 0.22 -7.59
CA VAL A 17 4.17 1.10 -7.74
C VAL A 17 3.85 2.42 -8.47
N ARG A 18 2.90 2.42 -9.43
CA ARG A 18 2.41 3.66 -10.05
C ARG A 18 1.74 4.61 -9.05
N ASN A 19 1.06 4.05 -8.05
CA ASN A 19 0.35 4.80 -7.01
C ASN A 19 1.29 5.41 -5.96
N LEU A 20 2.54 4.94 -5.88
CA LEU A 20 3.53 5.39 -4.89
C LEU A 20 4.03 6.82 -5.19
N ASN A 21 3.19 7.80 -4.92
CA ASN A 21 3.55 9.21 -4.86
C ASN A 21 2.74 9.89 -3.75
N SER A 22 3.30 10.90 -3.11
CA SER A 22 2.71 11.52 -1.91
C SER A 22 1.27 11.97 -2.12
N ARG A 23 0.96 12.57 -3.28
CA ARG A 23 -0.40 13.06 -3.57
C ARG A 23 -1.40 11.93 -3.77
N ALA A 24 -1.03 10.87 -4.50
CA ALA A 24 -1.91 9.72 -4.66
C ALA A 24 -2.10 9.01 -3.32
N TRP A 25 -1.01 8.82 -2.57
CA TRP A 25 -1.05 8.19 -1.26
C TRP A 25 -1.98 8.91 -0.28
N GLU A 26 -1.93 10.24 -0.20
CA GLU A 26 -2.83 11.05 0.63
C GLU A 26 -4.31 10.87 0.27
N LEU A 27 -4.63 10.63 -1.00
CA LEU A 27 -6.00 10.48 -1.49
C LEU A 27 -6.55 9.05 -1.39
N MET A 28 -5.70 8.05 -1.20
CA MET A 28 -6.10 6.66 -1.11
C MET A 28 -6.78 6.35 0.22
N LEU A 29 -7.78 5.47 0.17
CA LEU A 29 -8.37 4.90 1.37
C LEU A 29 -7.36 3.97 2.08
N PRO A 30 -7.44 3.80 3.40
CA PRO A 30 -6.55 2.88 4.13
C PRO A 30 -6.54 1.45 3.55
N SER A 31 -7.69 0.96 3.09
CA SER A 31 -7.79 -0.37 2.45
C SER A 31 -7.06 -0.45 1.11
N GLU A 32 -7.00 0.65 0.35
CA GLU A 32 -6.27 0.71 -0.92
C GLU A 32 -4.76 0.74 -0.67
N LYS A 33 -4.31 1.50 0.34
CA LYS A 33 -2.91 1.52 0.79
C LYS A 33 -2.44 0.13 1.20
N VAL A 34 -3.23 -0.58 2.03
CA VAL A 34 -2.93 -1.97 2.43
C VAL A 34 -2.90 -2.91 1.21
N HIS A 35 -3.81 -2.72 0.24
CA HIS A 35 -3.82 -3.51 -0.99
C HIS A 35 -2.53 -3.31 -1.80
N ASP A 36 -2.06 -2.08 -1.95
CA ASP A 36 -0.82 -1.78 -2.66
C ASP A 36 0.42 -2.33 -1.92
N LEU A 37 0.45 -2.21 -0.58
CA LEU A 37 1.49 -2.83 0.24
C LEU A 37 1.48 -4.37 0.13
N GLN A 38 0.30 -5.00 0.05
CA GLN A 38 0.19 -6.45 -0.21
C GLN A 38 0.76 -6.83 -1.58
N ALA A 39 0.56 -6.01 -2.60
CA ALA A 39 1.12 -6.28 -3.92
C ALA A 39 2.67 -6.20 -3.91
N ILE A 40 3.24 -5.26 -3.15
CA ILE A 40 4.68 -5.16 -2.92
C ILE A 40 5.20 -6.40 -2.17
N GLU A 41 4.52 -6.82 -1.11
CA GLU A 41 4.87 -8.03 -0.36
C GLU A 41 4.82 -9.28 -1.23
N ASN A 42 3.79 -9.45 -2.05
CA ASN A 42 3.66 -10.59 -2.96
C ASN A 42 4.85 -10.66 -3.93
N LYS A 43 5.27 -9.51 -4.46
CA LYS A 43 6.44 -9.42 -5.33
C LYS A 43 7.74 -9.74 -4.58
N ASN A 44 7.94 -9.16 -3.40
CA ASN A 44 9.09 -9.41 -2.54
C ASN A 44 9.21 -10.89 -2.18
N ALA A 45 8.10 -11.52 -1.77
CA ALA A 45 8.04 -12.94 -1.45
C ALA A 45 8.36 -13.83 -2.65
N MET A 46 7.83 -13.47 -3.82
CA MET A 46 8.12 -14.19 -5.07
C MET A 46 9.61 -14.13 -5.42
N ASP A 47 10.23 -12.95 -5.32
CA ASP A 47 11.66 -12.77 -5.62
C ASP A 47 12.56 -13.53 -4.62
N GLN A 48 12.09 -13.73 -3.41
CA GLN A 48 12.77 -14.47 -2.35
C GLN A 48 12.40 -15.96 -2.31
N ASN A 49 11.58 -16.47 -3.24
CA ASN A 49 11.07 -17.85 -3.25
C ASN A 49 10.47 -18.28 -1.91
N ARG A 50 9.74 -17.40 -1.24
CA ARG A 50 9.04 -17.66 0.01
C ARG A 50 7.52 -17.51 -0.14
N ILE A 51 6.78 -17.95 0.86
CA ILE A 51 5.33 -17.76 0.95
C ILE A 51 5.09 -16.27 1.30
N PRO A 52 4.23 -15.55 0.56
CA PRO A 52 3.89 -14.18 0.92
C PRO A 52 3.12 -14.13 2.25
N CYS A 53 3.42 -13.11 3.04
CA CYS A 53 2.66 -12.79 4.24
C CYS A 53 1.38 -12.05 3.88
N GLU A 54 0.36 -12.21 4.71
CA GLU A 54 -0.83 -11.36 4.66
C GLU A 54 -0.50 -9.99 5.27
N VAL A 55 -0.69 -8.90 4.52
CA VAL A 55 -0.50 -7.54 5.04
C VAL A 55 -1.80 -7.04 5.68
N ARG A 56 -1.70 -6.60 6.93
CA ARG A 56 -2.82 -6.03 7.70
C ARG A 56 -2.44 -4.70 8.30
N ALA A 57 -3.44 -3.88 8.63
CA ALA A 57 -3.25 -2.62 9.32
C ALA A 57 -3.93 -2.67 10.70
N GLU A 58 -3.16 -2.37 11.75
CA GLU A 58 -3.66 -2.30 13.13
C GLU A 58 -3.09 -1.05 13.82
N PRO A 59 -3.82 -0.45 14.78
CA PRO A 59 -3.31 0.70 15.50
C PRO A 59 -2.15 0.31 16.42
N MET A 60 -1.05 1.06 16.34
CA MET A 60 0.14 0.87 17.18
C MET A 60 0.55 2.18 17.85
N GLN A 61 1.54 2.09 18.73
CA GLN A 61 2.15 3.27 19.33
C GLN A 61 2.85 4.13 18.27
N GLN A 62 2.89 5.43 18.50
CA GLN A 62 3.59 6.37 17.63
C GLN A 62 5.08 5.99 17.50
N GLY A 63 5.61 6.08 16.30
CA GLY A 63 7.00 5.74 15.99
C GLY A 63 7.25 4.25 15.74
N LYS A 64 6.24 3.40 15.87
CA LYS A 64 6.29 2.00 15.45
C LYS A 64 5.59 1.87 14.10
N TRP A 65 6.30 1.40 13.09
CA TRP A 65 5.79 1.31 11.72
C TRP A 65 5.11 -0.03 11.41
N GLY A 66 5.60 -1.12 11.98
CA GLY A 66 5.05 -2.45 11.78
C GLY A 66 5.74 -3.53 12.61
N TYR A 67 5.34 -4.75 12.37
CA TYR A 67 5.98 -5.96 12.87
C TYR A 67 5.55 -7.18 12.06
N GLN A 68 6.38 -8.22 12.07
CA GLN A 68 6.07 -9.54 11.52
C GLN A 68 5.67 -10.49 12.65
N VAL A 69 4.59 -11.23 12.44
CA VAL A 69 4.16 -12.31 13.33
C VAL A 69 3.53 -13.43 12.51
N ASP A 70 3.93 -14.65 12.79
CA ASP A 70 3.49 -15.83 12.04
C ASP A 70 3.71 -15.65 10.53
N ASN A 71 2.62 -15.66 9.74
CA ASN A 71 2.66 -15.40 8.30
C ASN A 71 1.96 -14.07 7.96
N GLN A 72 2.10 -13.06 8.82
CA GLN A 72 1.51 -11.74 8.66
C GLN A 72 2.55 -10.65 8.83
N ILE A 73 2.39 -9.58 8.06
CA ILE A 73 3.05 -8.30 8.27
C ILE A 73 1.96 -7.32 8.69
N VAL A 74 2.10 -6.77 9.89
CA VAL A 74 1.15 -5.81 10.44
C VAL A 74 1.78 -4.42 10.35
N VAL A 75 1.14 -3.51 9.62
CA VAL A 75 1.54 -2.10 9.51
C VAL A 75 0.73 -1.22 10.45
N ASN A 76 1.31 -0.13 10.93
CA ASN A 76 0.65 0.77 11.85
C ASN A 76 -0.44 1.59 11.13
N SER A 77 -1.71 1.33 11.44
CA SER A 77 -2.83 2.06 10.84
C SER A 77 -2.85 3.56 11.20
N ASN A 78 -2.24 3.96 12.33
CA ASN A 78 -2.15 5.36 12.73
C ASN A 78 -1.15 6.15 11.88
N GLU A 79 -0.22 5.47 11.19
CA GLU A 79 0.78 6.08 10.32
C GLU A 79 0.43 5.98 8.82
N LEU A 80 -0.63 5.22 8.45
CA LEU A 80 -1.01 5.05 7.03
C LEU A 80 -1.33 6.36 6.31
N ASP A 81 -1.76 7.38 7.05
CA ASP A 81 -2.03 8.71 6.48
C ASP A 81 -0.77 9.60 6.41
N ASN A 82 0.37 9.09 6.85
CA ASN A 82 1.64 9.77 6.69
C ASN A 82 1.98 9.89 5.19
N PRO A 83 2.27 11.10 4.67
CA PRO A 83 2.60 11.31 3.26
C PRO A 83 3.92 10.64 2.85
N ASN A 84 4.76 10.25 3.82
CA ASN A 84 5.97 9.49 3.56
C ASN A 84 5.67 8.00 3.35
N PHE A 85 5.10 7.66 2.19
CA PHE A 85 4.80 6.27 1.83
C PHE A 85 6.05 5.37 1.80
N MET A 86 7.25 5.93 1.69
CA MET A 86 8.51 5.16 1.66
C MET A 86 8.75 4.40 2.95
N GLU A 87 8.35 4.96 4.10
CA GLU A 87 8.44 4.26 5.39
C GLU A 87 7.59 2.99 5.43
N HIS A 88 6.42 3.01 4.76
CA HIS A 88 5.58 1.82 4.66
C HIS A 88 6.18 0.78 3.72
N VAL A 89 6.79 1.22 2.61
CA VAL A 89 7.50 0.32 1.68
C VAL A 89 8.70 -0.30 2.39
N ASP A 90 9.50 0.50 3.11
CA ASP A 90 10.61 0.03 3.95
C ASP A 90 10.12 -1.04 4.93
N THR A 91 9.06 -0.76 5.66
CA THR A 91 8.43 -1.70 6.61
C THR A 91 8.09 -3.03 5.95
N ILE A 92 7.52 -3.04 4.75
CA ILE A 92 7.18 -4.29 4.04
C ILE A 92 8.44 -5.12 3.75
N TYR A 93 9.51 -4.52 3.31
CA TYR A 93 10.76 -5.23 3.02
C TYR A 93 11.50 -5.65 4.30
N HIS A 94 11.52 -4.79 5.31
CA HIS A 94 12.08 -5.07 6.63
C HIS A 94 11.40 -6.29 7.26
N GLU A 95 10.09 -6.23 7.44
CA GLU A 95 9.31 -7.32 8.04
C GLU A 95 9.28 -8.57 7.14
N GLY A 96 9.35 -8.37 5.82
CA GLY A 96 9.53 -9.46 4.85
C GLY A 96 10.85 -10.20 5.02
N SER A 97 11.92 -9.54 5.49
CA SER A 97 13.20 -10.18 5.84
C SER A 97 13.04 -11.09 7.07
N HIS A 98 12.34 -10.63 8.11
CA HIS A 98 12.02 -11.47 9.27
C HIS A 98 11.15 -12.67 8.90
N ALA A 99 10.17 -12.48 8.02
CA ALA A 99 9.34 -13.57 7.50
C ALA A 99 10.20 -14.60 6.74
N ARG A 100 11.18 -14.15 5.95
CA ARG A 100 12.11 -15.05 5.25
C ARG A 100 12.97 -15.84 6.25
N ASP A 101 13.50 -15.20 7.29
CA ASP A 101 14.29 -15.86 8.33
C ASP A 101 13.45 -16.92 9.08
N THR A 102 12.20 -16.59 9.40
CA THR A 102 11.25 -17.52 10.01
C THR A 102 10.95 -18.71 9.08
N GLN A 103 10.65 -18.46 7.82
CA GLN A 103 10.33 -19.49 6.85
C GLN A 103 11.53 -20.39 6.51
N ALA A 104 12.76 -19.89 6.59
CA ALA A 104 13.98 -20.69 6.41
C ALA A 104 14.12 -21.82 7.43
N GLN A 105 13.44 -21.73 8.55
CA GLN A 105 13.42 -22.82 9.56
C GLN A 105 12.59 -24.02 9.10
N TYR A 106 11.60 -23.80 8.24
CA TYR A 106 10.61 -24.81 7.85
C TYR A 106 10.71 -25.22 6.37
N PHE A 107 11.15 -24.33 5.50
CA PHE A 107 11.17 -24.54 4.04
C PHE A 107 12.59 -24.62 3.49
N GLN A 108 12.91 -25.76 2.84
CA GLN A 108 14.24 -26.03 2.30
C GLN A 108 14.64 -25.04 1.18
N GLU A 109 13.68 -24.60 0.37
CA GLU A 109 13.89 -23.66 -0.72
C GLU A 109 14.36 -22.31 -0.19
N VAL A 110 13.76 -21.82 0.89
CA VAL A 110 14.15 -20.58 1.57
C VAL A 110 15.49 -20.79 2.28
N ARG A 111 15.63 -21.90 3.01
CA ARG A 111 16.87 -22.23 3.74
C ARG A 111 18.09 -22.30 2.84
N SER A 112 17.94 -22.80 1.61
CA SER A 112 19.06 -22.92 0.67
C SER A 112 19.70 -21.60 0.23
N GLN A 113 19.04 -20.48 0.53
CA GLN A 113 19.55 -19.12 0.24
C GLN A 113 20.52 -18.61 1.32
N TYR A 114 20.70 -19.35 2.41
CA TYR A 114 21.54 -18.98 3.55
C TYR A 114 22.74 -19.91 3.69
N THR A 115 23.83 -19.38 4.18
CA THR A 115 24.90 -20.21 4.76
C THR A 115 24.47 -20.75 6.13
N GLN A 116 25.14 -21.79 6.60
CA GLN A 116 24.89 -22.34 7.95
C GLN A 116 25.16 -21.30 9.05
N GLU A 117 26.18 -20.46 8.86
CA GLU A 117 26.55 -19.39 9.77
C GLU A 117 25.45 -18.32 9.84
N GLN A 118 24.97 -17.84 8.70
CA GLN A 118 23.84 -16.89 8.63
C GLN A 118 22.58 -17.40 9.31
N LEU A 119 22.24 -18.68 9.09
CA LEU A 119 21.09 -19.29 9.76
C LEU A 119 21.28 -19.33 11.27
N ALA A 120 22.47 -19.70 11.74
CA ALA A 120 22.76 -19.79 13.17
C ALA A 120 22.68 -18.39 13.83
N GLU A 121 23.29 -17.37 13.21
CA GLU A 121 23.29 -16.00 13.73
C GLU A 121 21.90 -15.38 13.80
N ARG A 122 21.11 -15.54 12.69
CA ARG A 122 19.76 -14.94 12.59
C ARG A 122 18.71 -15.70 13.39
N SER A 123 18.98 -16.96 13.77
CA SER A 123 18.09 -17.78 14.62
C SER A 123 18.30 -17.52 16.11
N THR A 124 19.27 -16.67 16.50
CA THR A 124 19.43 -16.29 17.90
C THR A 124 18.27 -15.39 18.34
N PRO A 125 17.84 -15.44 19.61
CA PRO A 125 16.79 -14.54 20.10
C PRO A 125 17.19 -13.09 19.94
N VAL A 126 16.34 -12.30 19.29
CA VAL A 126 16.54 -10.85 19.14
C VAL A 126 16.38 -10.19 20.51
N PRO A 127 17.34 -9.39 20.96
CA PRO A 127 17.23 -8.66 22.22
C PRO A 127 16.05 -7.70 22.23
N ASP A 128 15.46 -7.48 23.38
CA ASP A 128 14.39 -6.52 23.57
C ASP A 128 14.94 -5.08 23.38
N PRO A 129 14.37 -4.28 22.46
CA PRO A 129 14.84 -2.92 22.18
C PRO A 129 14.70 -1.96 23.37
N GLU A 130 13.77 -2.21 24.30
CA GLU A 130 13.59 -1.35 25.49
C GLU A 130 14.67 -1.58 26.54
N THR A 131 15.12 -2.83 26.68
CA THR A 131 16.09 -3.22 27.73
C THR A 131 17.51 -3.33 27.22
N ASN A 132 17.70 -3.61 25.91
CA ASN A 132 19.01 -3.71 25.28
C ASN A 132 18.99 -3.14 23.86
N PRO A 133 18.87 -1.83 23.68
CA PRO A 133 18.76 -1.19 22.36
C PRO A 133 20.00 -1.42 21.49
N GLU A 134 21.20 -1.44 22.06
CA GLU A 134 22.43 -1.69 21.29
C GLU A 134 22.49 -3.13 20.78
N GLY A 135 22.13 -4.10 21.61
CA GLY A 135 22.06 -5.50 21.20
C GLY A 135 20.99 -5.73 20.13
N TYR A 136 19.85 -5.07 20.24
CA TYR A 136 18.79 -5.08 19.21
C TYR A 136 19.32 -4.53 17.88
N TRP A 137 19.88 -3.30 17.90
CA TRP A 137 20.37 -2.64 16.68
C TRP A 137 21.47 -3.42 15.96
N ASN A 138 22.32 -4.13 16.69
CA ASN A 138 23.45 -4.89 16.14
C ASN A 138 23.11 -6.36 15.91
N HIS A 139 21.90 -6.81 16.21
CA HIS A 139 21.49 -8.18 15.95
C HIS A 139 21.51 -8.49 14.44
N PRO A 140 22.11 -9.62 13.99
CA PRO A 140 22.25 -9.94 12.56
C PRO A 140 20.92 -9.95 11.78
N ALA A 141 19.81 -10.40 12.41
CA ALA A 141 18.50 -10.36 11.78
C ALA A 141 18.02 -8.92 11.56
N GLU A 142 18.20 -8.02 12.56
CA GLU A 142 17.81 -6.62 12.47
C GLU A 142 18.66 -5.83 11.48
N VAL A 143 19.99 -6.08 11.46
CA VAL A 143 20.90 -5.49 10.47
C VAL A 143 20.45 -5.86 9.06
N ALA A 144 20.16 -7.14 8.84
CA ALA A 144 19.72 -7.61 7.52
C ALA A 144 18.33 -7.11 7.14
N ALA A 145 17.41 -6.97 8.10
CA ALA A 145 16.07 -6.44 7.86
C ALA A 145 16.13 -4.96 7.45
N ARG A 146 16.92 -4.13 8.13
CA ARG A 146 17.12 -2.72 7.73
C ARG A 146 17.73 -2.59 6.35
N GLN A 147 18.77 -3.39 6.05
CA GLN A 147 19.35 -3.41 4.72
C GLN A 147 18.31 -3.82 3.66
N ALA A 148 17.48 -4.82 3.95
CA ALA A 148 16.42 -5.25 3.04
C ALA A 148 15.38 -4.14 2.82
N GLY A 149 15.05 -3.35 3.86
CA GLY A 149 14.18 -2.17 3.77
C GLY A 149 14.74 -1.12 2.82
N GLU A 150 15.97 -0.66 3.08
CA GLU A 150 16.66 0.34 2.25
C GLU A 150 16.77 -0.09 0.78
N GLU A 151 17.30 -1.30 0.51
CA GLU A 151 17.41 -1.84 -0.84
C GLU A 151 16.05 -2.04 -1.52
N GLY A 152 15.02 -2.40 -0.74
CA GLY A 152 13.66 -2.58 -1.21
C GLY A 152 13.02 -1.28 -1.67
N VAL A 153 13.19 -0.20 -0.90
CA VAL A 153 12.74 1.15 -1.28
C VAL A 153 13.44 1.61 -2.56
N GLU A 154 14.78 1.52 -2.62
CA GLU A 154 15.55 1.93 -3.81
C GLU A 154 15.08 1.18 -5.07
N ARG A 155 14.90 -0.14 -4.97
CA ARG A 155 14.41 -0.97 -6.07
C ARG A 155 13.00 -0.54 -6.51
N THR A 156 12.08 -0.38 -5.56
CA THR A 156 10.69 -0.01 -5.85
C THR A 156 10.61 1.36 -6.52
N MET A 157 11.44 2.32 -6.10
CA MET A 157 11.49 3.64 -6.72
C MET A 157 12.11 3.60 -8.12
N SER A 158 13.15 2.80 -8.33
CA SER A 158 13.74 2.57 -9.66
C SER A 158 12.74 1.91 -10.62
N ASP A 159 12.02 0.89 -10.15
CA ASP A 159 10.98 0.23 -10.95
C ASP A 159 9.87 1.22 -11.31
N ARG A 160 9.47 2.09 -10.38
CA ARG A 160 8.49 3.15 -10.62
C ARG A 160 8.93 4.09 -11.73
N GLU A 161 10.15 4.60 -11.67
CA GLU A 161 10.69 5.49 -12.69
C GLU A 161 10.68 4.81 -14.07
N HIS A 162 11.09 3.55 -14.14
CA HIS A 162 11.08 2.77 -15.38
C HIS A 162 9.65 2.59 -15.93
N ILE A 163 8.70 2.22 -15.08
CA ILE A 163 7.29 2.03 -15.46
C ILE A 163 6.70 3.34 -16.01
N LEU A 164 6.91 4.46 -15.33
CA LEU A 164 6.41 5.77 -15.76
C LEU A 164 7.05 6.22 -17.07
N GLU A 165 8.34 5.92 -17.28
CA GLU A 165 9.00 6.22 -18.55
C GLU A 165 8.43 5.39 -19.70
N VAL A 166 8.17 4.09 -19.50
CA VAL A 166 7.51 3.24 -20.50
C VAL A 166 6.10 3.77 -20.81
N ASP A 167 5.32 4.14 -19.79
CA ASP A 167 3.98 4.72 -19.97
C ASP A 167 4.04 6.02 -20.79
N ARG A 168 5.03 6.88 -20.51
CA ARG A 168 5.25 8.12 -21.29
C ARG A 168 5.55 7.83 -22.75
N GLN A 169 6.48 6.90 -23.03
CA GLN A 169 6.85 6.51 -24.40
C GLN A 169 5.66 5.92 -25.18
N MET A 170 4.87 5.07 -24.50
CA MET A 170 3.65 4.50 -25.09
C MET A 170 2.61 5.57 -25.42
N ASN A 171 2.43 6.55 -24.54
CA ASN A 171 1.51 7.66 -24.78
C ASN A 171 2.00 8.57 -25.90
N GLU A 172 3.29 8.87 -25.99
CA GLU A 172 3.85 9.66 -27.08
C GLU A 172 3.75 8.94 -28.44
N ALA A 173 3.91 7.62 -28.45
CA ALA A 173 3.80 6.80 -29.65
C ALA A 173 2.33 6.57 -30.08
N HIS A 174 1.35 6.94 -29.25
CA HIS A 174 -0.06 6.69 -29.56
C HIS A 174 -0.50 7.53 -30.77
N PRO A 175 -1.15 6.93 -31.81
CA PRO A 175 -1.47 7.64 -33.05
C PRO A 175 -2.32 8.90 -32.85
N MET A 176 -3.21 8.92 -31.83
CA MET A 176 -4.03 10.11 -31.52
C MET A 176 -3.18 11.28 -31.02
N ASN A 177 -2.14 11.02 -30.21
CA ASN A 177 -1.26 12.07 -29.72
C ASN A 177 -0.38 12.64 -30.84
N GLN A 178 0.04 11.81 -31.80
CA GLN A 178 0.75 12.28 -33.00
C GLN A 178 -0.16 13.19 -33.85
N ILE A 179 -1.46 12.83 -33.98
CA ILE A 179 -2.45 13.66 -34.69
C ILE A 179 -2.61 15.01 -33.96
N LEU A 180 -2.75 15.02 -32.64
CA LEU A 180 -2.92 16.26 -31.85
C LEU A 180 -1.69 17.18 -31.93
N GLN A 181 -0.48 16.63 -32.02
CA GLN A 181 0.74 17.43 -32.19
C GLN A 181 0.89 18.02 -33.62
N THR A 182 0.21 17.42 -34.61
CA THR A 182 0.22 17.95 -35.98
C THR A 182 -0.93 18.94 -36.23
N TYR A 183 -1.90 19.04 -35.32
CA TYR A 183 -2.93 20.09 -35.38
C TYR A 183 -2.35 21.40 -34.88
N ASP A 184 -2.07 22.28 -35.81
CA ASP A 184 -1.72 23.67 -35.52
C ASP A 184 -2.97 24.42 -35.02
N TYR A 185 -3.12 24.47 -33.71
CA TYR A 185 -4.25 25.20 -33.07
C TYR A 185 -4.22 26.69 -33.37
N ASP A 186 -3.07 27.28 -33.70
CA ASP A 186 -2.92 28.66 -34.08
C ASP A 186 -3.56 28.96 -35.45
N ALA A 187 -3.77 27.95 -36.30
CA ALA A 187 -4.46 28.11 -37.58
C ALA A 187 -5.99 28.26 -37.45
N LEU A 188 -6.56 27.98 -36.28
CA LEU A 188 -8.00 28.08 -36.01
C LEU A 188 -8.43 29.45 -35.45
N GLU A 189 -7.49 30.28 -35.07
CA GLU A 189 -7.76 31.69 -34.66
C GLU A 189 -7.73 32.65 -35.86
N THR A 190 -8.33 32.30 -36.97
CA THR A 190 -8.75 33.34 -37.94
C THR A 190 -9.96 34.05 -37.32
N PRO A 191 -9.91 35.36 -37.09
CA PRO A 191 -11.08 36.11 -36.65
C PRO A 191 -12.16 35.95 -37.74
N VAL A 192 -13.25 35.29 -37.39
CA VAL A 192 -14.46 35.41 -38.20
C VAL A 192 -14.86 36.86 -38.14
N GLU A 193 -14.58 37.62 -39.21
CA GLU A 193 -15.14 38.94 -39.38
C GLU A 193 -16.65 38.82 -39.18
N SER A 194 -17.12 39.28 -38.05
CA SER A 194 -18.55 39.36 -37.75
C SER A 194 -19.16 40.40 -38.71
N GLU A 195 -19.74 39.90 -39.78
CA GLU A 195 -20.72 40.69 -40.55
C GLU A 195 -21.85 41.07 -39.60
N ASN A 196 -21.83 42.32 -39.24
CA ASN A 196 -22.77 42.99 -38.37
C ASN A 196 -24.11 43.13 -39.15
N THR A 197 -24.95 42.10 -39.17
CA THR A 197 -26.34 42.22 -39.55
C THR A 197 -27.13 42.66 -38.35
N SER A 198 -27.38 43.97 -38.28
CA SER A 198 -28.35 44.61 -37.41
C SER A 198 -29.75 44.04 -37.73
N VAL A 199 -30.26 43.22 -36.82
CA VAL A 199 -31.70 42.85 -36.79
C VAL A 199 -32.30 43.56 -35.60
N GLU A 200 -33.17 44.48 -35.96
CA GLU A 200 -33.98 45.31 -35.04
C GLU A 200 -34.88 44.44 -34.16
N ASN A 201 -34.92 44.84 -32.93
CA ASN A 201 -35.94 44.74 -31.91
C ASN A 201 -37.30 44.15 -32.27
N SER A 202 -37.75 43.19 -31.47
CA SER A 202 -39.14 43.17 -31.02
C SER A 202 -39.19 42.62 -29.60
N ALA A 203 -39.51 43.50 -28.66
CA ALA A 203 -39.82 43.19 -27.29
C ALA A 203 -41.07 42.30 -27.20
N HIS A 204 -40.99 41.23 -26.46
CA HIS A 204 -42.15 40.63 -25.82
C HIS A 204 -41.77 40.22 -24.39
N ALA A 205 -42.30 41.01 -23.48
CA ALA A 205 -42.40 40.69 -22.09
C ALA A 205 -43.40 39.53 -21.90
N ALA A 206 -43.00 38.51 -21.19
CA ALA A 206 -43.92 37.59 -20.56
C ALA A 206 -43.36 37.21 -19.20
N ASP A 207 -44.00 37.87 -18.26
CA ASP A 207 -44.05 37.59 -16.84
C ASP A 207 -44.57 36.16 -16.56
N THR A 208 -43.85 35.34 -15.80
CA THR A 208 -44.43 34.26 -14.99
C THR A 208 -43.54 33.94 -13.82
N SER A 209 -43.94 34.50 -12.70
CA SER A 209 -43.69 34.03 -11.35
C SER A 209 -44.21 32.60 -11.12
N HIS A 210 -43.41 31.71 -10.59
CA HIS A 210 -43.87 30.60 -9.73
C HIS A 210 -42.76 30.22 -8.77
N SER A 211 -42.87 30.67 -7.57
CA SER A 211 -43.20 30.02 -6.29
C SER A 211 -42.34 28.80 -5.92
N ALA A 212 -41.65 29.06 -4.82
CA ALA A 212 -40.98 28.10 -3.95
C ALA A 212 -41.95 26.98 -3.48
N GLU A 213 -41.43 25.78 -3.38
CA GLU A 213 -41.91 24.82 -2.39
C GLU A 213 -40.76 23.99 -1.82
N THR A 214 -40.67 24.15 -0.56
CA THR A 214 -40.04 23.35 0.49
C THR A 214 -40.40 21.88 0.38
N SER A 215 -39.44 21.00 0.60
CA SER A 215 -39.74 19.75 1.27
C SER A 215 -38.63 19.32 2.21
N ALA A 216 -39.09 19.23 3.41
CA ALA A 216 -38.48 18.76 4.62
C ALA A 216 -38.04 17.30 4.57
N GLY A 217 -36.96 17.03 5.25
CA GLY A 217 -36.77 16.05 6.29
C GLY A 217 -37.19 14.59 6.06
N ILE A 218 -36.20 13.71 6.09
CA ILE A 218 -36.37 12.42 6.78
C ILE A 218 -35.05 12.12 7.52
N SER A 219 -35.08 12.33 8.82
CA SER A 219 -34.16 11.69 9.76
C SER A 219 -34.70 10.31 10.05
N ALA A 220 -33.97 9.28 9.78
CA ALA A 220 -34.22 7.95 10.31
C ALA A 220 -33.04 7.57 11.19
N GLY A 221 -33.27 7.71 12.49
CA GLY A 221 -32.47 7.08 13.51
C GLY A 221 -32.66 5.58 13.46
N LEU A 222 -31.57 4.85 13.52
CA LEU A 222 -31.56 3.46 13.91
C LEU A 222 -30.67 3.31 15.14
N ASP A 223 -31.43 3.25 16.25
CA ASP A 223 -31.01 2.77 17.55
C ASP A 223 -30.92 1.23 17.46
N ALA A 224 -29.80 0.65 17.80
CA ALA A 224 -29.68 -0.76 18.04
C ALA A 224 -28.46 -0.96 18.94
N GLY A 225 -28.67 -1.13 20.19
CA GLY A 225 -28.91 -2.46 20.69
C GLY A 225 -27.60 -3.06 21.16
N ASN A 226 -27.20 -2.61 22.38
CA ASN A 226 -26.21 -3.22 23.27
C ASN A 226 -26.66 -4.67 23.58
N ALA A 227 -25.83 -5.64 23.22
CA ALA A 227 -25.91 -6.99 23.75
C ALA A 227 -24.55 -7.38 24.33
N GLY A 228 -24.42 -7.17 25.62
CA GLY A 228 -23.35 -7.73 26.42
C GLY A 228 -23.42 -9.26 26.39
N ILE A 229 -22.27 -9.89 26.14
CA ILE A 229 -22.06 -11.29 26.51
C ILE A 229 -20.89 -11.33 27.49
N ASP A 230 -21.27 -11.43 28.74
CA ASP A 230 -20.43 -11.79 29.86
C ASP A 230 -20.21 -13.31 29.79
N ALA A 231 -19.00 -13.74 29.65
CA ALA A 231 -18.61 -15.15 29.81
C ALA A 231 -17.29 -15.23 30.57
N SER A 232 -17.41 -15.08 31.87
CA SER A 232 -16.42 -15.57 32.81
C SER A 232 -16.47 -17.11 32.82
N ALA A 233 -15.39 -17.74 32.41
CA ALA A 233 -15.14 -19.13 32.77
C ALA A 233 -13.70 -19.21 33.27
N GLY A 234 -13.59 -19.22 34.60
CA GLY A 234 -12.40 -19.66 35.29
C GLY A 234 -12.19 -21.14 35.05
N VAL A 235 -10.93 -21.53 34.78
CA VAL A 235 -10.46 -22.89 35.01
C VAL A 235 -9.23 -22.82 35.89
N ASP A 236 -9.46 -23.22 37.07
CA ASP A 236 -8.54 -23.49 38.18
C ASP A 236 -7.87 -24.85 37.94
N GLY A 237 -6.62 -25.01 38.34
CA GLY A 237 -6.13 -26.27 38.86
C GLY A 237 -5.19 -27.08 37.97
N GLY A 238 -4.00 -27.29 38.46
CA GLY A 238 -3.21 -28.46 38.16
C GLY A 238 -1.71 -28.26 38.24
N GLN A 239 -1.17 -28.10 39.45
CA GLN A 239 0.21 -28.49 39.75
C GLN A 239 0.29 -30.03 39.61
N ASP A 240 1.25 -30.52 38.84
CA ASP A 240 1.81 -31.81 39.12
C ASP A 240 3.33 -31.81 38.86
N ALA A 241 4.05 -32.01 39.94
CA ALA A 241 5.47 -32.23 39.97
C ALA A 241 5.72 -33.72 39.66
N GLY A 242 6.58 -33.97 38.70
CA GLY A 242 7.07 -35.31 38.37
C GLY A 242 8.53 -35.27 38.02
N ASP A 243 9.39 -35.60 39.00
CA ASP A 243 10.75 -36.08 38.83
C ASP A 243 10.86 -37.17 37.78
N PHE A 244 11.82 -37.02 36.85
CA PHE A 244 12.82 -38.02 36.48
C PHE A 244 13.86 -37.38 35.56
#